data_a618460c5f69c1cc384ecbb1de007fff
#
_entry.id   a618460c5f69c1cc384ecbb1de007fff
#
_cell.length_a   1.000
_cell.length_b   1.000
_cell.length_c   1.000
_cell.angle_alpha   90.00
_cell.angle_beta   90.00
_cell.angle_gamma   90.00
#
_symmetry.space_group_name_H-M   'P 1'
#
loop_
_entity.id
_entity.type
_entity.pdbx_description
1 polymer ?
#
loop_
_entity_poly.entity_id
_entity_poly.type
_entity_poly.pdbx_seq_one_letter_code
_entity_poly.pdbx_strand_id
1 'polypeptide(L)'
;LVDLCCGRRGGWARGFVQAGWDVLGVDIEECPQYPGTDFIQADVRSFTTNLRVDAIVASPPCLEFSRHAQPWTRAKNPPPPDLSIVEACYTLREQLQPKFFLLENVRGAQPFIGRAPQHRGPFYFWGDVLLLPELKGWRSKESYSSAQRDARAEIPFPWSYWLATMWRQALPQGGA
;
A
#
# COMPACT_ATOMS: atom_id res chain seq x y z
N LEU A 1 -6.74 -2.15 -11.64
CA LEU A 1 -5.76 -2.14 -10.55
C LEU A 1 -6.18 -3.12 -9.46
N VAL A 2 -5.22 -3.75 -8.76
CA VAL A 2 -5.46 -4.49 -7.51
C VAL A 2 -4.83 -3.73 -6.34
N ASP A 3 -5.62 -3.51 -5.26
CA ASP A 3 -5.23 -2.87 -4.00
C ASP A 3 -5.13 -3.95 -2.92
N LEU A 4 -3.90 -4.44 -2.67
CA LEU A 4 -3.62 -5.53 -1.73
C LEU A 4 -3.45 -5.01 -0.31
N CYS A 5 -4.05 -5.68 0.67
CA CYS A 5 -4.12 -5.23 2.06
C CYS A 5 -4.70 -3.81 2.12
N CYS A 6 -5.84 -3.62 1.44
CA CYS A 6 -6.41 -2.31 1.16
C CYS A 6 -6.94 -1.58 2.40
N GLY A 7 -7.10 -2.29 3.52
CA GLY A 7 -7.62 -1.76 4.76
C GLY A 7 -9.07 -1.28 4.65
N ARG A 8 -9.65 -0.96 5.79
CA ARG A 8 -11.09 -0.59 5.87
C ARG A 8 -11.48 0.67 5.10
N ARG A 9 -10.52 1.55 4.81
CA ARG A 9 -10.76 2.86 4.21
C ARG A 9 -10.31 2.97 2.76
N GLY A 10 -9.58 1.99 2.24
CA GLY A 10 -9.10 1.96 0.88
C GLY A 10 -8.34 3.22 0.48
N GLY A 11 -7.27 3.54 1.20
CA GLY A 11 -6.56 4.80 1.01
C GLY A 11 -6.07 5.02 -0.43
N TRP A 12 -5.57 3.95 -1.08
CA TRP A 12 -5.21 3.99 -2.49
C TRP A 12 -6.44 4.06 -3.39
N ALA A 13 -7.47 3.23 -3.14
CA ALA A 13 -8.61 3.06 -4.01
C ALA A 13 -9.31 4.39 -4.34
N ARG A 14 -9.49 5.28 -3.36
CA ARG A 14 -10.22 6.55 -3.54
C ARG A 14 -9.65 7.41 -4.66
N GLY A 15 -8.33 7.59 -4.70
CA GLY A 15 -7.69 8.40 -5.72
C GLY A 15 -7.67 7.70 -7.08
N PHE A 16 -7.47 6.37 -7.09
CA PHE A 16 -7.47 5.59 -8.32
C PHE A 16 -8.84 5.56 -8.98
N VAL A 17 -9.92 5.33 -8.22
CA VAL A 17 -11.29 5.39 -8.74
C VAL A 17 -11.61 6.79 -9.30
N GLN A 18 -11.23 7.85 -8.58
CA GLN A 18 -11.42 9.23 -9.07
C GLN A 18 -10.65 9.51 -10.35
N ALA A 19 -9.50 8.87 -10.57
CA ALA A 19 -8.73 8.94 -11.81
C ALA A 19 -9.23 7.99 -12.91
N GLY A 20 -10.35 7.30 -12.69
CA GLY A 20 -11.02 6.43 -13.67
C GLY A 20 -10.43 5.02 -13.79
N TRP A 21 -9.80 4.50 -12.73
CA TRP A 21 -9.36 3.10 -12.66
C TRP A 21 -10.49 2.22 -12.13
N ASP A 22 -10.59 1.00 -12.64
CA ASP A 22 -11.30 -0.08 -11.97
C ASP A 22 -10.37 -0.63 -10.88
N VAL A 23 -10.84 -0.66 -9.64
CA VAL A 23 -10.02 -1.01 -8.46
C VAL A 23 -10.65 -2.16 -7.70
N LEU A 24 -9.95 -3.30 -7.69
CA LEU A 24 -10.28 -4.46 -6.88
C LEU A 24 -9.50 -4.40 -5.57
N GLY A 25 -10.18 -4.29 -4.44
CA GLY A 25 -9.60 -4.40 -3.11
C GLY A 25 -9.50 -5.84 -2.65
N VAL A 26 -8.40 -6.18 -1.97
CA VAL A 26 -8.21 -7.47 -1.31
C VAL A 26 -7.74 -7.23 0.11
N ASP A 27 -8.48 -7.73 1.08
CA ASP A 27 -8.12 -7.68 2.50
C ASP A 27 -8.68 -8.90 3.25
N ILE A 28 -8.02 -9.29 4.33
CA ILE A 28 -8.49 -10.37 5.20
C ILE A 28 -9.70 -9.93 6.05
N GLU A 29 -9.78 -8.63 6.35
CA GLU A 29 -10.90 -8.06 7.07
C GLU A 29 -12.01 -7.64 6.10
N GLU A 30 -13.26 -7.77 6.52
CA GLU A 30 -14.40 -7.26 5.79
C GLU A 30 -14.35 -5.73 5.69
N CYS A 31 -14.57 -5.21 4.48
CA CYS A 31 -14.52 -3.78 4.18
C CYS A 31 -15.83 -3.29 3.52
N PRO A 32 -16.95 -3.21 4.25
CA PRO A 32 -18.27 -2.94 3.66
C PRO A 32 -18.40 -1.55 3.02
N GLN A 33 -17.48 -0.64 3.31
CA GLN A 33 -17.44 0.72 2.74
C GLN A 33 -16.17 0.92 1.90
N TYR A 34 -15.64 -0.15 1.34
CA TYR A 34 -14.47 -0.04 0.46
C TYR A 34 -14.80 0.85 -0.74
N PRO A 35 -14.00 1.88 -1.02
CA PRO A 35 -14.31 2.86 -2.07
C PRO A 35 -13.90 2.43 -3.49
N GLY A 36 -13.36 1.22 -3.65
CA GLY A 36 -13.01 0.66 -4.96
C GLY A 36 -14.22 0.20 -5.76
N THR A 37 -13.96 -0.33 -6.96
CA THR A 37 -14.99 -0.84 -7.86
C THR A 37 -15.54 -2.18 -7.37
N ASP A 38 -14.67 -2.99 -6.77
CA ASP A 38 -14.99 -4.33 -6.25
C ASP A 38 -14.12 -4.68 -5.05
N PHE A 39 -14.52 -5.70 -4.28
CA PHE A 39 -13.81 -6.12 -3.08
C PHE A 39 -13.88 -7.65 -2.90
N ILE A 40 -12.75 -8.25 -2.57
CA ILE A 40 -12.65 -9.66 -2.19
C ILE A 40 -12.08 -9.77 -0.78
N GLN A 41 -12.85 -10.37 0.12
CA GLN A 41 -12.33 -10.75 1.43
C GLN A 41 -11.49 -12.00 1.29
N ALA A 42 -10.16 -11.85 1.38
CA ALA A 42 -9.21 -12.95 1.27
C ALA A 42 -7.89 -12.63 1.97
N ASP A 43 -7.22 -13.69 2.42
CA ASP A 43 -5.82 -13.59 2.81
C ASP A 43 -4.95 -13.48 1.55
N VAL A 44 -4.14 -12.42 1.46
CA VAL A 44 -3.28 -12.15 0.29
C VAL A 44 -2.32 -13.32 0.00
N ARG A 45 -1.95 -14.11 1.03
CA ARG A 45 -1.06 -15.29 0.88
C ARG A 45 -1.69 -16.44 0.11
N SER A 46 -3.01 -16.51 0.08
CA SER A 46 -3.78 -17.51 -0.67
C SER A 46 -4.60 -16.91 -1.81
N PHE A 47 -4.58 -15.60 -1.98
CA PHE A 47 -5.30 -14.93 -3.05
C PHE A 47 -4.68 -15.26 -4.41
N THR A 48 -5.54 -15.61 -5.35
CA THR A 48 -5.18 -15.84 -6.75
C THR A 48 -6.24 -15.21 -7.66
N THR A 49 -5.83 -14.78 -8.84
CA THR A 49 -6.75 -14.24 -9.84
C THR A 49 -6.21 -14.46 -11.25
N ASN A 50 -7.10 -14.63 -12.21
CA ASN A 50 -6.80 -14.69 -13.65
C ASN A 50 -7.03 -13.34 -14.35
N LEU A 51 -7.32 -12.29 -13.60
CA LEU A 51 -7.53 -10.95 -14.17
C LEU A 51 -6.23 -10.42 -14.76
N ARG A 52 -6.34 -9.76 -15.90
CA ARG A 52 -5.24 -8.92 -16.40
C ARG A 52 -5.19 -7.65 -15.56
N VAL A 53 -4.07 -7.42 -14.93
CA VAL A 53 -3.86 -6.33 -13.98
C VAL A 53 -2.81 -5.37 -14.51
N ASP A 54 -3.17 -4.12 -14.76
CA ASP A 54 -2.21 -3.09 -15.20
C ASP A 54 -1.36 -2.55 -14.06
N ALA A 55 -1.90 -2.53 -12.84
CA ALA A 55 -1.18 -2.02 -11.67
C ALA A 55 -1.55 -2.76 -10.39
N ILE A 56 -0.59 -2.85 -9.47
CA ILE A 56 -0.80 -3.33 -8.09
C ILE A 56 -0.29 -2.25 -7.14
N VAL A 57 -1.10 -1.89 -6.15
CA VAL A 57 -0.67 -1.19 -4.95
C VAL A 57 -0.85 -2.11 -3.74
N ALA A 58 0.03 -2.02 -2.76
CA ALA A 58 -0.02 -2.89 -1.58
C ALA A 58 0.37 -2.10 -0.32
N SER A 59 -0.40 -2.27 0.75
CA SER A 59 -0.10 -1.69 2.07
C SER A 59 -0.15 -2.77 3.15
N PRO A 60 0.81 -3.72 3.16
CA PRO A 60 0.82 -4.82 4.12
C PRO A 60 0.95 -4.30 5.55
N PRO A 61 0.45 -5.04 6.57
CA PRO A 61 0.43 -4.61 7.96
C PRO A 61 1.78 -4.12 8.46
N CYS A 62 1.82 -2.92 9.05
CA CYS A 62 3.04 -2.25 9.48
C CYS A 62 3.36 -2.38 10.97
N LEU A 63 2.48 -3.01 11.78
CA LEU A 63 2.56 -2.97 13.24
C LEU A 63 3.84 -3.63 13.77
N GLU A 64 4.22 -4.78 13.23
CA GLU A 64 5.44 -5.49 13.65
C GLU A 64 6.70 -4.70 13.30
N PHE A 65 6.77 -4.16 12.09
CA PHE A 65 7.88 -3.30 11.67
C PHE A 65 7.99 -2.03 12.52
N SER A 66 6.85 -1.43 12.87
CA SER A 66 6.81 -0.28 13.77
C SER A 66 7.33 -0.61 15.17
N ARG A 67 6.98 -1.79 15.70
CA ARG A 67 7.48 -2.28 17.01
C ARG A 67 8.98 -2.53 16.97
N HIS A 68 9.49 -3.20 15.94
CA HIS A 68 10.92 -3.45 15.75
C HIS A 68 11.75 -2.15 15.63
N ALA A 69 11.16 -1.07 15.15
CA ALA A 69 11.82 0.22 15.08
C ALA A 69 12.02 0.88 16.45
N GLN A 70 11.32 0.44 17.51
CA GLN A 70 11.39 1.03 18.84
C GLN A 70 12.63 0.54 19.60
N PRO A 71 13.42 1.47 20.22
CA PRO A 71 14.64 1.10 20.95
C PRO A 71 14.42 0.07 22.06
N TRP A 72 13.34 0.21 22.83
CA TRP A 72 13.02 -0.71 23.94
C TRP A 72 12.58 -2.11 23.46
N THR A 73 12.05 -2.23 22.26
CA THR A 73 11.74 -3.53 21.65
C THR A 73 13.04 -4.18 21.18
N ARG A 74 13.90 -3.44 20.49
CA ARG A 74 15.20 -3.93 20.01
C ARG A 74 16.11 -4.39 21.17
N ALA A 75 16.07 -3.69 22.31
CA ALA A 75 16.82 -4.09 23.51
C ALA A 75 16.45 -5.49 24.03
N LYS A 76 15.25 -6.00 23.69
CA LYS A 76 14.77 -7.34 24.05
C LYS A 76 15.14 -8.41 23.02
N ASN A 77 15.83 -8.05 21.94
CA ASN A 77 16.18 -8.93 20.84
C ASN A 77 14.99 -9.80 20.35
N PRO A 78 13.86 -9.20 19.92
CA PRO A 78 12.69 -9.96 19.54
C PRO A 78 12.96 -10.75 18.26
N PRO A 79 12.18 -11.83 17.98
CA PRO A 79 12.26 -12.52 16.71
C PRO A 79 11.98 -11.53 15.56
N PRO A 80 12.51 -11.79 14.34
CA PRO A 80 12.22 -10.94 13.18
C PRO A 80 10.70 -10.89 12.92
N PRO A 81 10.19 -9.81 12.30
CA PRO A 81 8.79 -9.72 11.92
C PRO A 81 8.42 -10.76 10.86
N ASP A 82 7.17 -11.21 10.85
CA ASP A 82 6.64 -12.06 9.79
C ASP A 82 6.62 -11.30 8.46
N LEU A 83 7.31 -11.83 7.46
CA LEU A 83 7.39 -11.27 6.11
C LEU A 83 6.40 -11.90 5.14
N SER A 84 5.66 -12.92 5.54
CA SER A 84 4.83 -13.74 4.64
C SER A 84 3.84 -12.92 3.81
N ILE A 85 3.25 -11.85 4.39
CA ILE A 85 2.32 -10.97 3.67
C ILE A 85 3.05 -10.10 2.65
N VAL A 86 4.23 -9.56 3.00
CA VAL A 86 5.06 -8.78 2.08
C VAL A 86 5.54 -9.66 0.92
N GLU A 87 6.01 -10.87 1.21
CA GLU A 87 6.44 -11.86 0.22
C GLU A 87 5.29 -12.26 -0.71
N ALA A 88 4.07 -12.42 -0.19
CA ALA A 88 2.89 -12.68 -0.99
C ALA A 88 2.57 -11.52 -1.96
N CYS A 89 2.72 -10.28 -1.53
CA CYS A 89 2.55 -9.12 -2.43
C CYS A 89 3.57 -9.12 -3.58
N TYR A 90 4.83 -9.46 -3.31
CA TYR A 90 5.85 -9.60 -4.36
C TYR A 90 5.59 -10.83 -5.26
N THR A 91 5.14 -11.94 -4.69
CA THR A 91 4.76 -13.13 -5.47
C THR A 91 3.62 -12.81 -6.45
N LEU A 92 2.60 -12.10 -6.01
CA LEU A 92 1.51 -11.64 -6.88
C LEU A 92 1.99 -10.69 -7.96
N ARG A 93 2.93 -9.78 -7.66
CA ARG A 93 3.59 -8.96 -8.68
C ARG A 93 4.26 -9.82 -9.76
N GLU A 94 5.01 -10.85 -9.36
CA GLU A 94 5.69 -11.74 -10.31
C GLU A 94 4.72 -12.58 -11.14
N GLN A 95 3.64 -13.06 -10.53
CA GLN A 95 2.62 -13.87 -11.21
C GLN A 95 1.77 -13.06 -12.19
N LEU A 96 1.32 -11.87 -11.77
CA LEU A 96 0.40 -11.04 -12.55
C LEU A 96 1.12 -10.10 -13.52
N GLN A 97 2.42 -9.87 -13.33
CA GLN A 97 3.26 -9.01 -14.15
C GLN A 97 2.61 -7.68 -14.52
N PRO A 98 2.12 -6.91 -13.52
CA PRO A 98 1.52 -5.62 -13.77
C PRO A 98 2.54 -4.66 -14.39
N LYS A 99 2.08 -3.66 -15.12
CA LYS A 99 2.94 -2.59 -15.64
C LYS A 99 3.52 -1.74 -14.52
N PHE A 100 2.76 -1.59 -13.43
CA PHE A 100 3.16 -0.81 -12.25
C PHE A 100 2.93 -1.60 -10.97
N PHE A 101 3.89 -1.48 -10.06
CA PHE A 101 3.82 -2.05 -8.71
C PHE A 101 4.31 -1.04 -7.68
N LEU A 102 3.54 -0.85 -6.62
CA LEU A 102 3.95 -0.05 -5.48
C LEU A 102 3.60 -0.78 -4.19
N LEU A 103 4.59 -0.91 -3.30
CA LEU A 103 4.38 -1.36 -1.93
C LEU A 103 4.66 -0.18 -0.98
N GLU A 104 3.77 0.03 -0.03
CA GLU A 104 3.93 1.01 1.02
C GLU A 104 4.10 0.34 2.37
N ASN A 105 4.97 0.90 3.21
CA ASN A 105 5.10 0.50 4.61
C ASN A 105 5.81 1.61 5.41
N VAL A 106 6.18 1.31 6.66
CA VAL A 106 6.86 2.24 7.56
C VAL A 106 8.39 2.13 7.45
N ARG A 107 9.09 3.13 8.01
CA ARG A 107 10.57 3.13 8.10
C ARG A 107 11.15 1.84 8.67
N GLY A 108 10.47 1.25 9.66
CA GLY A 108 10.92 0.03 10.34
C GLY A 108 10.95 -1.22 9.46
N ALA A 109 10.34 -1.19 8.29
CA ALA A 109 10.37 -2.30 7.34
C ALA A 109 11.70 -2.39 6.55
N GLN A 110 12.44 -1.27 6.40
CA GLN A 110 13.66 -1.21 5.58
C GLN A 110 14.74 -2.24 5.95
N PRO A 111 15.03 -2.57 7.22
CA PRO A 111 16.01 -3.59 7.54
C PRO A 111 15.64 -5.00 7.03
N PHE A 112 14.38 -5.25 6.73
CA PHE A 112 13.85 -6.56 6.37
C PHE A 112 13.55 -6.70 4.87
N ILE A 113 13.03 -5.64 4.24
CA ILE A 113 12.63 -5.66 2.82
C ILE A 113 13.51 -4.78 1.92
N GLY A 114 14.57 -4.21 2.48
CA GLY A 114 15.51 -3.36 1.76
C GLY A 114 15.20 -1.87 1.87
N ARG A 115 16.15 -1.04 1.44
CA ARG A 115 16.03 0.42 1.48
C ARG A 115 14.93 0.88 0.52
N ALA A 116 14.00 1.67 1.03
CA ALA A 116 12.96 2.29 0.22
C ALA A 116 13.57 3.37 -0.70
N PRO A 117 13.31 3.34 -2.02
CA PRO A 117 13.78 4.38 -2.94
C PRO A 117 13.16 5.75 -2.67
N GLN A 118 11.97 5.80 -2.07
CA GLN A 118 11.29 7.05 -1.71
C GLN A 118 10.58 6.96 -0.37
N HIS A 119 10.46 8.09 0.31
CA HIS A 119 9.54 8.25 1.44
C HIS A 119 8.91 9.65 1.47
N ARG A 120 7.74 9.75 2.11
CA ARG A 120 7.05 11.01 2.43
C ARG A 120 6.53 10.92 3.87
N GLY A 121 7.17 11.69 4.76
CA GLY A 121 6.87 11.57 6.20
C GLY A 121 7.03 10.13 6.70
N PRO A 122 6.00 9.51 7.29
CA PRO A 122 6.07 8.14 7.80
C PRO A 122 5.90 7.05 6.74
N PHE A 123 5.50 7.39 5.51
CA PHE A 123 5.27 6.45 4.42
C PHE A 123 6.54 6.20 3.63
N TYR A 124 6.91 4.95 3.48
CA TYR A 124 8.05 4.47 2.72
C TYR A 124 7.54 3.61 1.57
N PHE A 125 8.11 3.77 0.38
CA PHE A 125 7.60 3.20 -0.85
C PHE A 125 8.67 2.39 -1.57
N TRP A 126 8.29 1.21 -2.08
CA TRP A 126 9.09 0.31 -2.90
C TRP A 126 8.38 0.02 -4.22
N GLY A 127 9.13 -0.24 -5.28
CA GLY A 127 8.61 -0.54 -6.62
C GLY A 127 8.67 0.65 -7.56
N ASP A 128 7.67 0.82 -8.41
CA ASP A 128 7.61 1.84 -9.46
C ASP A 128 7.18 3.19 -8.88
N VAL A 129 8.06 3.74 -8.07
CA VAL A 129 7.79 4.95 -7.29
C VAL A 129 8.06 6.20 -8.12
N LEU A 130 7.00 6.91 -8.47
CA LEU A 130 7.10 8.26 -8.98
C LEU A 130 7.28 9.26 -7.83
N LEU A 131 7.94 10.38 -8.09
CA LEU A 131 8.16 11.41 -7.07
C LEU A 131 6.83 12.01 -6.62
N LEU A 132 6.31 11.54 -5.49
CA LEU A 132 5.07 12.03 -4.91
C LEU A 132 5.21 13.50 -4.49
N PRO A 133 4.19 14.35 -4.75
CA PRO A 133 4.23 15.76 -4.40
C PRO A 133 4.30 15.98 -2.88
N GLU A 134 4.92 17.06 -2.48
CA GLU A 134 4.88 17.49 -1.07
C GLU A 134 3.51 18.06 -0.73
N LEU A 135 2.91 17.60 0.37
CA LEU A 135 1.66 18.16 0.88
C LEU A 135 1.96 19.21 1.93
N LYS A 136 1.70 20.47 1.60
CA LYS A 136 1.84 21.60 2.54
C LYS A 136 0.91 21.39 3.74
N GLY A 137 1.44 21.55 4.97
CA GLY A 137 0.64 21.45 6.20
C GLY A 137 0.35 20.02 6.65
N TRP A 138 0.90 19.01 5.98
CA TRP A 138 0.78 17.63 6.45
C TRP A 138 1.67 17.41 7.66
N ARG A 139 1.05 17.25 8.84
CA ARG A 139 1.78 17.14 10.12
C ARG A 139 2.28 15.72 10.33
N SER A 140 3.57 15.60 10.61
CA SER A 140 4.15 14.41 11.22
C SER A 140 3.64 14.27 12.65
N LYS A 141 3.35 13.09 13.02
CA LYS A 141 2.93 12.47 14.27
C LYS A 141 3.23 13.21 15.57
N GLU A 142 2.17 13.58 16.28
CA GLU A 142 2.15 13.69 17.73
C GLU A 142 1.15 12.66 18.29
N SER A 143 1.29 12.24 19.55
CA SER A 143 0.62 11.10 20.20
C SER A 143 -0.90 10.97 19.91
N TYR A 144 -1.39 9.76 19.59
CA TYR A 144 -2.74 9.57 19.10
C TYR A 144 -3.45 8.34 19.70
N SER A 145 -4.76 8.40 19.82
CA SER A 145 -5.65 7.30 20.18
C SER A 145 -5.69 6.18 19.10
N SER A 146 -6.25 5.02 19.43
CA SER A 146 -6.37 3.90 18.48
C SER A 146 -7.16 4.27 17.22
N ALA A 147 -8.26 5.02 17.34
CA ALA A 147 -9.07 5.49 16.20
C ALA A 147 -8.27 6.44 15.26
N GLN A 148 -7.33 7.19 15.82
CA GLN A 148 -6.45 8.06 15.04
C GLN A 148 -5.32 7.27 14.35
N ARG A 149 -4.98 6.05 14.80
CA ARG A 149 -3.97 5.20 14.14
C ARG A 149 -4.41 4.76 12.76
N ASP A 150 -5.66 4.32 12.60
CA ASP A 150 -6.21 3.88 11.32
C ASP A 150 -6.25 5.03 10.30
N ALA A 151 -6.68 6.22 10.75
CA ALA A 151 -6.68 7.42 9.90
C ALA A 151 -5.27 7.89 9.47
N ARG A 152 -4.22 7.49 10.20
CA ARG A 152 -2.81 7.84 9.92
C ARG A 152 -2.10 6.84 9.03
N ALA A 153 -2.58 5.61 9.00
CA ALA A 153 -2.11 4.60 8.08
C ALA A 153 -2.73 4.80 6.68
N GLU A 154 -3.78 5.62 6.59
CA GLU A 154 -4.45 5.89 5.31
C GLU A 154 -3.57 6.73 4.39
N ILE A 155 -3.40 6.28 3.17
CA ILE A 155 -2.69 7.02 2.12
C ILE A 155 -3.46 8.32 1.83
N PRO A 156 -2.79 9.48 1.86
CA PRO A 156 -3.44 10.75 1.53
C PRO A 156 -4.03 10.75 0.12
N PHE A 157 -5.30 11.14 0.00
CA PHE A 157 -6.00 11.22 -1.29
C PHE A 157 -5.21 11.95 -2.39
N PRO A 158 -4.54 13.10 -2.15
CA PRO A 158 -3.78 13.77 -3.19
C PRO A 158 -2.64 12.92 -3.77
N TRP A 159 -2.00 12.06 -2.98
CA TRP A 159 -0.97 11.16 -3.48
C TRP A 159 -1.54 10.02 -4.30
N SER A 160 -2.61 9.41 -3.81
CA SER A 160 -3.31 8.36 -4.53
C SER A 160 -3.81 8.86 -5.89
N TYR A 161 -4.48 10.01 -5.92
CA TYR A 161 -5.00 10.61 -7.14
C TYR A 161 -3.89 11.01 -8.12
N TRP A 162 -2.82 11.63 -7.61
CA TRP A 162 -1.67 12.03 -8.43
C TRP A 162 -0.99 10.82 -9.07
N LEU A 163 -0.69 9.77 -8.27
CA LEU A 163 -0.07 8.54 -8.75
C LEU A 163 -0.94 7.87 -9.82
N ALA A 164 -2.23 7.73 -9.54
CA ALA A 164 -3.20 7.15 -10.44
C ALA A 164 -3.27 7.87 -11.80
N THR A 165 -3.23 9.21 -11.76
CA THR A 165 -3.23 10.04 -12.97
C THR A 165 -1.96 9.82 -13.78
N MET A 166 -0.80 9.83 -13.14
CA MET A 166 0.49 9.63 -13.80
C MET A 166 0.61 8.22 -14.42
N TRP A 167 0.20 7.19 -13.68
CA TRP A 167 0.22 5.83 -14.21
C TRP A 167 -0.76 5.64 -15.37
N ARG A 168 -1.96 6.26 -15.29
CA ARG A 168 -2.94 6.19 -16.38
C ARG A 168 -2.41 6.83 -17.67
N GLN A 169 -1.71 7.95 -17.58
CA GLN A 169 -1.07 8.60 -18.73
C GLN A 169 0.05 7.76 -19.36
N ALA A 170 0.73 6.94 -18.56
CA ALA A 170 1.80 6.07 -19.02
C ALA A 170 1.31 4.71 -19.54
N LEU A 171 0.03 4.37 -19.40
CA LEU A 171 -0.57 3.22 -20.07
C LEU A 171 -0.69 3.49 -21.57
N PRO A 172 -0.50 2.45 -22.42
CA PRO A 172 -0.81 2.57 -23.84
C PRO A 172 -2.25 3.04 -23.99
N GLN A 173 -2.46 4.15 -24.71
CA GLN A 173 -3.80 4.54 -25.14
C GLN A 173 -4.29 3.41 -26.05
N GLY A 174 -5.35 2.68 -25.64
CA GLY A 174 -5.90 1.60 -26.43
C GLY A 174 -6.20 2.13 -27.83
N GLY A 175 -5.49 1.62 -28.83
CA GLY A 175 -5.88 1.81 -30.21
C GLY A 175 -7.24 1.16 -30.38
N ALA A 176 -8.21 1.92 -30.88
CA ALA A 176 -9.51 1.46 -31.27
C ALA A 176 -9.41 0.40 -32.36
#